data_b4b368ec231f02a9dcf03f7d0cda0aae
#
_entry.id   b4b368ec231f02a9dcf03f7d0cda0aae
#
_cell.length_a   1.000
_cell.length_b   1.000
_cell.length_c   1.000
_cell.angle_alpha   90.00
_cell.angle_beta   90.00
_cell.angle_gamma   90.00
#
_symmetry.space_group_name_H-M   'P 1'
#
loop_
_entity.id
_entity.type
_entity.pdbx_description
1 polymer ?
#
loop_
_entity_poly.entity_id
_entity_poly.type
_entity_poly.pdbx_seq_one_letter_code
_entity_poly.pdbx_strand_id
1 'polypeptide(L)'
;MAGNLFGKMAADTLGLSDIGKIISPKDFDKVDGDDYIMNEDGEKIYFVIKSKSDEYVFTNRGLLHVDGDSAVSKKRVVKRHDFYYEKVHSVTLETAGTIDLDIEIKFSFGNNSFSIDVDKKQLEQLKNLYKALVEIGRIQGKNSTSIEDGMNSLKMANEAISRSSLQGNASEIVKELKNYNFKRMQNIRNEYNNKDFGYVFE
;
A
#
# COMPACT_ATOMS: atom_id res chain seq x y z
N MET A 1 -19.94 15.03 -24.84
CA MET A 1 -19.36 13.93 -24.01
C MET A 1 -19.09 12.77 -24.95
N ALA A 2 -17.92 12.72 -25.56
CA ALA A 2 -17.50 11.62 -26.42
C ALA A 2 -16.67 10.69 -25.53
N GLY A 3 -17.26 9.57 -25.13
CA GLY A 3 -16.57 8.52 -24.39
C GLY A 3 -15.41 7.98 -25.22
N ASN A 4 -14.25 7.95 -24.62
CA ASN A 4 -13.02 7.43 -25.19
C ASN A 4 -13.16 5.91 -25.39
N LEU A 5 -13.59 5.52 -26.61
CA LEU A 5 -13.80 4.13 -27.05
C LEU A 5 -12.52 3.53 -27.63
N PHE A 6 -11.35 4.01 -27.20
CA PHE A 6 -10.09 3.33 -27.53
C PHE A 6 -9.90 2.22 -26.51
N GLY A 7 -10.27 1.01 -26.95
CA GLY A 7 -10.17 -0.19 -26.13
C GLY A 7 -8.82 -0.30 -25.46
N LYS A 8 -8.84 -0.47 -24.16
CA LYS A 8 -7.70 -0.92 -23.39
C LYS A 8 -7.06 -2.08 -24.12
N MET A 9 -5.74 -2.09 -24.19
CA MET A 9 -5.00 -3.05 -25.00
C MET A 9 -5.41 -4.47 -24.60
N ALA A 10 -5.93 -5.23 -25.57
CA ALA A 10 -6.25 -6.63 -25.34
C ALA A 10 -4.98 -7.39 -24.91
N ALA A 11 -5.13 -8.37 -24.03
CA ALA A 11 -4.03 -9.17 -23.49
C ALA A 11 -3.08 -9.70 -24.60
N ASP A 12 -3.64 -10.08 -25.74
CA ASP A 12 -2.90 -10.56 -26.92
C ASP A 12 -1.97 -9.51 -27.52
N THR A 13 -2.33 -8.22 -27.46
CA THR A 13 -1.51 -7.11 -28.00
C THR A 13 -0.27 -6.86 -27.14
N LEU A 14 -0.33 -7.16 -25.84
CA LEU A 14 0.81 -7.07 -24.91
C LEU A 14 1.61 -8.37 -24.85
N GLY A 15 1.20 -9.44 -25.56
CA GLY A 15 1.82 -10.76 -25.49
C GLY A 15 1.80 -11.30 -24.05
N LEU A 16 0.68 -11.10 -23.35
CA LEU A 16 0.51 -11.54 -21.95
C LEU A 16 0.27 -13.04 -21.89
N SER A 17 0.83 -13.66 -20.87
CA SER A 17 0.65 -15.05 -20.49
C SER A 17 0.18 -15.10 -19.04
N ASP A 18 0.10 -16.29 -18.45
CA ASP A 18 -0.14 -16.43 -17.02
C ASP A 18 1.02 -15.85 -16.19
N ILE A 19 2.23 -15.82 -16.77
CA ILE A 19 3.38 -15.09 -16.19
C ILE A 19 3.17 -13.60 -16.42
N GLY A 20 3.22 -12.83 -15.32
CA GLY A 20 3.05 -11.39 -15.32
C GLY A 20 4.18 -10.64 -16.03
N LYS A 21 3.83 -9.50 -16.59
CA LYS A 21 4.78 -8.52 -17.13
C LYS A 21 4.68 -7.20 -16.40
N ILE A 22 5.83 -6.59 -16.14
CA ILE A 22 5.90 -5.24 -15.61
C ILE A 22 5.61 -4.28 -16.76
N ILE A 23 4.61 -3.43 -16.58
CA ILE A 23 4.14 -2.45 -17.57
C ILE A 23 5.00 -1.18 -17.45
N SER A 24 5.37 -0.63 -18.60
CA SER A 24 6.12 0.63 -18.64
C SER A 24 5.27 1.82 -18.18
N PRO A 25 5.82 2.81 -17.45
CA PRO A 25 5.06 3.99 -16.99
C PRO A 25 4.31 4.74 -18.10
N LYS A 26 4.83 4.75 -19.33
CA LYS A 26 4.16 5.36 -20.50
C LYS A 26 2.86 4.67 -20.92
N ASP A 27 2.60 3.47 -20.40
CA ASP A 27 1.46 2.63 -20.75
C ASP A 27 0.50 2.43 -19.55
N PHE A 28 0.69 3.17 -18.44
CA PHE A 28 -0.16 3.05 -17.26
C PHE A 28 -1.62 3.48 -17.52
N ASP A 29 -1.84 4.39 -18.45
CA ASP A 29 -3.17 4.80 -18.93
C ASP A 29 -3.93 3.71 -19.72
N LYS A 30 -3.26 2.59 -20.01
CA LYS A 30 -3.82 1.48 -20.80
C LYS A 30 -4.19 0.26 -19.98
N VAL A 31 -3.93 0.28 -18.67
CA VAL A 31 -4.29 -0.82 -17.78
C VAL A 31 -5.70 -0.64 -17.22
N ASP A 32 -6.37 -1.75 -16.89
CA ASP A 32 -7.76 -1.68 -16.38
C ASP A 32 -7.81 -1.00 -15.01
N GLY A 33 -6.74 -1.16 -14.22
CA GLY A 33 -6.63 -0.57 -12.89
C GLY A 33 -6.62 0.95 -12.88
N ASP A 34 -6.20 1.62 -13.97
CA ASP A 34 -6.19 3.09 -14.08
C ASP A 34 -7.56 3.73 -13.86
N ASP A 35 -8.64 3.05 -14.30
CA ASP A 35 -10.02 3.52 -14.09
C ASP A 35 -10.46 3.60 -12.62
N TYR A 36 -9.71 2.96 -11.72
CA TYR A 36 -10.04 2.88 -10.31
C TYR A 36 -9.12 3.70 -9.41
N ILE A 37 -8.20 4.46 -10.01
CA ILE A 37 -7.27 5.36 -9.30
C ILE A 37 -7.99 6.65 -8.92
N MET A 38 -7.79 7.10 -7.70
CA MET A 38 -8.36 8.35 -7.16
C MET A 38 -7.48 9.54 -7.52
N ASN A 39 -7.34 9.82 -8.83
CA ASN A 39 -6.47 10.87 -9.36
C ASN A 39 -6.80 12.27 -8.79
N GLU A 40 -8.09 12.57 -8.59
CA GLU A 40 -8.56 13.85 -8.04
C GLU A 40 -8.06 14.07 -6.60
N ASP A 41 -7.82 12.98 -5.87
CA ASP A 41 -7.27 12.99 -4.51
C ASP A 41 -5.74 12.87 -4.48
N GLY A 42 -5.07 12.92 -5.64
CA GLY A 42 -3.62 12.84 -5.75
C GLY A 42 -3.06 11.42 -5.68
N GLU A 43 -3.87 10.39 -5.90
CA GLU A 43 -3.36 9.04 -6.06
C GLU A 43 -2.66 8.90 -7.42
N LYS A 44 -1.49 8.22 -7.43
CA LYS A 44 -0.66 8.01 -8.62
C LYS A 44 -0.18 6.58 -8.70
N ILE A 45 -0.14 6.03 -9.92
CA ILE A 45 0.46 4.72 -10.19
C ILE A 45 1.98 4.84 -10.23
N TYR A 46 2.66 3.92 -9.56
CA TYR A 46 4.13 3.82 -9.57
C TYR A 46 4.64 2.51 -10.16
N PHE A 47 3.86 1.44 -10.05
CA PHE A 47 4.28 0.15 -10.57
C PHE A 47 3.06 -0.70 -10.95
N VAL A 48 3.17 -1.43 -12.06
CA VAL A 48 2.10 -2.32 -12.53
C VAL A 48 2.70 -3.65 -12.98
N ILE A 49 2.11 -4.74 -12.49
CA ILE A 49 2.32 -6.09 -13.03
C ILE A 49 0.99 -6.54 -13.62
N LYS A 50 1.00 -6.95 -14.88
CA LYS A 50 -0.18 -7.44 -15.60
C LYS A 50 0.08 -8.82 -16.18
N SER A 51 -0.78 -9.76 -15.86
CA SER A 51 -0.88 -11.07 -16.51
C SER A 51 -2.11 -11.11 -17.44
N LYS A 52 -2.42 -12.28 -17.95
CA LYS A 52 -3.60 -12.49 -18.78
C LYS A 52 -4.91 -12.26 -18.03
N SER A 53 -4.95 -12.59 -16.74
CA SER A 53 -6.14 -12.51 -15.88
C SER A 53 -6.05 -11.37 -14.86
N ASP A 54 -4.87 -11.10 -14.32
CA ASP A 54 -4.69 -10.25 -13.16
C ASP A 54 -3.90 -8.99 -13.44
N GLU A 55 -4.25 -7.91 -12.77
CA GLU A 55 -3.44 -6.70 -12.68
C GLU A 55 -3.16 -6.35 -11.21
N TYR A 56 -1.91 -6.09 -10.92
CA TYR A 56 -1.44 -5.60 -9.62
C TYR A 56 -0.90 -4.20 -9.83
N VAL A 57 -1.67 -3.19 -9.38
CA VAL A 57 -1.36 -1.77 -9.55
C VAL A 57 -0.94 -1.18 -8.21
N PHE A 58 0.34 -0.87 -8.08
CA PHE A 58 0.90 -0.23 -6.89
C PHE A 58 0.87 1.28 -7.06
N THR A 59 0.26 1.94 -6.08
CA THR A 59 0.11 3.40 -6.03
C THR A 59 0.87 3.97 -4.84
N ASN A 60 0.91 5.30 -4.72
CA ASN A 60 1.38 5.93 -3.48
C ASN A 60 0.52 5.61 -2.26
N ARG A 61 -0.69 5.07 -2.43
CA ARG A 61 -1.64 4.77 -1.34
C ARG A 61 -1.79 3.29 -1.02
N GLY A 62 -1.43 2.41 -1.93
CA GLY A 62 -1.60 0.98 -1.71
C GLY A 62 -1.50 0.12 -2.96
N LEU A 63 -2.17 -1.00 -2.93
CA LEU A 63 -2.27 -1.97 -4.02
C LEU A 63 -3.72 -2.10 -4.47
N LEU A 64 -3.97 -1.93 -5.77
CA LEU A 64 -5.18 -2.42 -6.42
C LEU A 64 -4.87 -3.76 -7.09
N HIS A 65 -5.64 -4.77 -6.76
CA HIS A 65 -5.66 -6.04 -7.46
C HIS A 65 -6.95 -6.12 -8.28
N VAL A 66 -6.80 -6.09 -9.59
CA VAL A 66 -7.89 -6.31 -10.54
C VAL A 66 -7.83 -7.78 -10.96
N ASP A 67 -8.74 -8.57 -10.38
CA ASP A 67 -8.83 -10.02 -10.54
C ASP A 67 -9.87 -10.35 -11.62
N GLY A 68 -9.46 -11.02 -12.66
CA GLY A 68 -10.32 -11.51 -13.72
C GLY A 68 -10.43 -13.03 -13.67
N ASP A 69 -11.63 -13.55 -13.41
CA ASP A 69 -11.92 -15.01 -13.32
C ASP A 69 -11.40 -15.83 -14.51
N SER A 70 -11.22 -15.21 -15.68
CA SER A 70 -10.55 -15.79 -16.86
C SER A 70 -10.42 -14.75 -17.98
N ALA A 71 -9.55 -15.00 -18.95
CA ALA A 71 -9.40 -14.18 -20.15
C ALA A 71 -10.70 -14.05 -20.98
N VAL A 72 -11.68 -14.91 -20.77
CA VAL A 72 -12.97 -14.95 -21.49
C VAL A 72 -14.07 -14.24 -20.70
N SER A 73 -13.92 -14.11 -19.37
CA SER A 73 -14.90 -13.45 -18.52
C SER A 73 -14.73 -11.93 -18.59
N LYS A 74 -15.83 -11.21 -18.83
CA LYS A 74 -15.87 -9.74 -18.70
C LYS A 74 -16.00 -9.26 -17.27
N LYS A 75 -16.20 -10.19 -16.31
CA LYS A 75 -16.32 -9.87 -14.90
C LYS A 75 -14.94 -9.61 -14.32
N ARG A 76 -14.80 -8.50 -13.63
CA ARG A 76 -13.61 -8.13 -12.87
C ARG A 76 -13.99 -7.91 -11.42
N VAL A 77 -13.13 -8.35 -10.52
CA VAL A 77 -13.23 -8.03 -9.10
C VAL A 77 -12.06 -7.12 -8.76
N VAL A 78 -12.35 -5.92 -8.30
CA VAL A 78 -11.32 -4.96 -7.88
C VAL A 78 -11.21 -4.99 -6.37
N LYS A 79 -10.04 -5.35 -5.86
CA LYS A 79 -9.70 -5.38 -4.45
C LYS A 79 -8.69 -4.26 -4.19
N ARG A 80 -8.95 -3.44 -3.17
CA ARG A 80 -8.04 -2.38 -2.74
C ARG A 80 -7.45 -2.72 -1.39
N HIS A 81 -6.13 -2.62 -1.29
CA HIS A 81 -5.34 -2.77 -0.07
C HIS A 81 -4.61 -1.45 0.17
N ASP A 82 -4.93 -0.77 1.25
CA ASP A 82 -4.45 0.58 1.52
C ASP A 82 -3.34 0.55 2.58
N PHE A 83 -2.19 1.18 2.30
CA PHE A 83 -1.05 1.27 3.23
C PHE A 83 -1.41 1.92 4.56
N TYR A 84 -2.46 2.73 4.58
CA TYR A 84 -2.92 3.37 5.80
C TYR A 84 -3.56 2.38 6.79
N TYR A 85 -4.23 1.34 6.29
CA TYR A 85 -4.96 0.38 7.11
C TYR A 85 -4.25 -0.96 7.25
N GLU A 86 -3.48 -1.36 6.25
CA GLU A 86 -2.89 -2.68 6.17
C GLU A 86 -1.36 -2.59 6.08
N LYS A 87 -0.65 -3.41 6.86
CA LYS A 87 0.82 -3.43 6.84
C LYS A 87 1.34 -4.38 5.78
N VAL A 88 2.39 -3.93 5.09
CA VAL A 88 3.20 -4.79 4.22
C VAL A 88 4.21 -5.55 5.05
N HIS A 89 4.28 -6.86 4.86
CA HIS A 89 5.27 -7.73 5.55
C HIS A 89 5.56 -9.00 4.75
N SER A 90 6.51 -9.80 5.23
CA SER A 90 6.89 -11.10 4.64
C SER A 90 7.26 -10.99 3.15
N VAL A 91 7.96 -9.92 2.79
CA VAL A 91 8.36 -9.67 1.39
C VAL A 91 9.54 -10.56 1.03
N THR A 92 9.37 -11.39 0.01
CA THR A 92 10.42 -12.25 -0.55
C THR A 92 10.49 -12.12 -2.05
N LEU A 93 11.67 -12.28 -2.62
CA LEU A 93 11.92 -12.31 -4.04
C LEU A 93 12.66 -13.63 -4.35
N GLU A 94 12.02 -14.52 -5.10
CA GLU A 94 12.62 -15.74 -5.58
C GLU A 94 13.13 -15.51 -7.00
N THR A 95 14.41 -15.80 -7.22
CA THR A 95 15.04 -15.65 -8.54
C THR A 95 14.99 -16.97 -9.29
N ALA A 96 14.79 -16.89 -10.62
CA ALA A 96 14.73 -18.07 -11.46
C ALA A 96 15.99 -18.93 -11.36
N GLY A 97 15.81 -20.23 -11.30
CA GLY A 97 16.87 -21.21 -11.55
C GLY A 97 17.29 -21.25 -13.02
N THR A 98 18.13 -22.22 -13.37
CA THR A 98 18.67 -22.35 -14.75
C THR A 98 17.59 -22.71 -15.78
N ILE A 99 16.51 -23.35 -15.33
CA ILE A 99 15.45 -23.91 -16.19
C ILE A 99 14.17 -23.05 -16.14
N ASP A 100 13.90 -22.37 -15.03
CA ASP A 100 12.68 -21.60 -14.83
C ASP A 100 12.65 -20.33 -15.70
N LEU A 101 11.47 -20.01 -16.20
CA LEU A 101 11.24 -18.85 -17.09
C LEU A 101 10.78 -17.61 -16.33
N ASP A 102 10.42 -17.75 -15.08
CA ASP A 102 9.83 -16.74 -14.21
C ASP A 102 10.66 -16.52 -12.94
N ILE A 103 10.39 -15.40 -12.33
CA ILE A 103 10.83 -14.99 -11.01
C ILE A 103 9.57 -14.66 -10.22
N GLU A 104 9.61 -14.83 -8.92
CA GLU A 104 8.42 -14.69 -8.10
C GLU A 104 8.62 -13.65 -6.99
N ILE A 105 7.65 -12.75 -6.83
CA ILE A 105 7.58 -11.88 -5.67
C ILE A 105 6.43 -12.30 -4.76
N LYS A 106 6.75 -12.53 -3.49
CA LYS A 106 5.77 -12.86 -2.45
C LYS A 106 5.75 -11.77 -1.41
N PHE A 107 4.58 -11.42 -0.94
CA PHE A 107 4.39 -10.48 0.17
C PHE A 107 3.01 -10.65 0.79
N SER A 108 2.85 -10.10 1.99
CA SER A 108 1.55 -10.02 2.64
C SER A 108 1.14 -8.56 2.81
N PHE A 109 -0.16 -8.30 2.64
CA PHE A 109 -0.80 -7.01 2.84
C PHE A 109 -1.91 -7.20 3.89
N GLY A 110 -1.64 -6.82 5.13
CA GLY A 110 -2.48 -7.22 6.25
C GLY A 110 -2.54 -8.75 6.39
N ASN A 111 -3.73 -9.31 6.27
CA ASN A 111 -3.97 -10.76 6.32
C ASN A 111 -4.02 -11.42 4.92
N ASN A 112 -3.82 -10.66 3.87
CA ASN A 112 -3.86 -11.15 2.50
C ASN A 112 -2.44 -11.44 2.01
N SER A 113 -2.20 -12.63 1.48
CA SER A 113 -0.90 -13.03 0.90
C SER A 113 -0.99 -13.03 -0.61
N PHE A 114 0.08 -12.55 -1.24
CA PHE A 114 0.24 -12.45 -2.68
C PHE A 114 1.47 -13.24 -3.11
N SER A 115 1.37 -13.89 -4.27
CA SER A 115 2.44 -14.61 -4.96
C SER A 115 2.27 -14.30 -6.43
N ILE A 116 3.24 -13.62 -7.03
CA ILE A 116 3.13 -13.07 -8.37
C ILE A 116 4.34 -13.50 -9.19
N ASP A 117 4.09 -14.31 -10.22
CA ASP A 117 5.09 -14.74 -11.19
C ASP A 117 5.33 -13.63 -12.21
N VAL A 118 6.59 -13.33 -12.50
CA VAL A 118 6.99 -12.27 -13.42
C VAL A 118 8.06 -12.78 -14.38
N ASP A 119 8.05 -12.32 -15.63
CA ASP A 119 9.06 -12.65 -16.64
C ASP A 119 10.47 -12.36 -16.10
N LYS A 120 11.34 -13.39 -16.09
CA LYS A 120 12.71 -13.29 -15.55
C LYS A 120 13.56 -12.20 -16.19
N LYS A 121 13.21 -11.75 -17.40
CA LYS A 121 13.90 -10.63 -18.08
C LYS A 121 13.70 -9.30 -17.38
N GLN A 122 12.70 -9.22 -16.48
CA GLN A 122 12.35 -8.00 -15.76
C GLN A 122 12.82 -8.02 -14.28
N LEU A 123 13.83 -8.85 -13.97
CA LEU A 123 14.37 -9.00 -12.61
C LEU A 123 14.79 -7.68 -11.99
N GLU A 124 15.45 -6.79 -12.73
CA GLU A 124 15.93 -5.53 -12.18
C GLU A 124 14.77 -4.59 -11.78
N GLN A 125 13.71 -4.55 -12.60
CA GLN A 125 12.51 -3.79 -12.25
C GLN A 125 11.81 -4.41 -11.03
N LEU A 126 11.71 -5.75 -10.95
CA LEU A 126 11.08 -6.41 -9.82
C LEU A 126 11.85 -6.22 -8.51
N LYS A 127 13.19 -6.11 -8.57
CA LYS A 127 14.02 -5.74 -7.42
C LYS A 127 13.67 -4.36 -6.87
N ASN A 128 13.27 -3.42 -7.72
CA ASN A 128 12.85 -2.09 -7.26
C ASN A 128 11.54 -2.18 -6.47
N LEU A 129 10.55 -2.94 -6.97
CA LEU A 129 9.31 -3.19 -6.22
C LEU A 129 9.60 -3.91 -4.90
N TYR A 130 10.44 -4.94 -4.91
CA TYR A 130 10.86 -5.65 -3.69
C TYR A 130 11.42 -4.67 -2.64
N LYS A 131 12.36 -3.80 -3.03
CA LYS A 131 12.96 -2.81 -2.12
C LYS A 131 11.91 -1.83 -1.60
N ALA A 132 11.02 -1.34 -2.46
CA ALA A 132 9.95 -0.43 -2.08
C ALA A 132 9.00 -1.07 -1.04
N LEU A 133 8.56 -2.31 -1.26
CA LEU A 133 7.68 -3.02 -0.32
C LEU A 133 8.37 -3.28 1.04
N VAL A 134 9.65 -3.66 1.03
CA VAL A 134 10.44 -3.84 2.26
C VAL A 134 10.54 -2.52 3.02
N GLU A 135 10.83 -1.41 2.34
CA GLU A 135 10.95 -0.09 2.97
C GLU A 135 9.62 0.41 3.50
N ILE A 136 8.52 0.24 2.76
CA ILE A 136 7.16 0.58 3.23
C ILE A 136 6.86 -0.18 4.53
N GLY A 137 7.09 -1.50 4.56
CA GLY A 137 6.87 -2.31 5.75
C GLY A 137 7.71 -1.84 6.96
N ARG A 138 8.98 -1.45 6.71
CA ARG A 138 9.88 -0.90 7.74
C ARG A 138 9.35 0.42 8.30
N ILE A 139 8.92 1.34 7.44
CA ILE A 139 8.35 2.63 7.84
C ILE A 139 7.06 2.42 8.64
N GLN A 140 6.16 1.57 8.16
CA GLN A 140 4.91 1.24 8.86
C GLN A 140 5.18 0.64 10.25
N GLY A 141 6.18 -0.25 10.36
CA GLY A 141 6.61 -0.82 11.63
C GLY A 141 7.10 0.25 12.60
N LYS A 142 8.02 1.11 12.16
CA LYS A 142 8.55 2.22 12.95
C LYS A 142 7.44 3.19 13.41
N ASN A 143 6.55 3.55 12.51
CA ASN A 143 5.44 4.44 12.80
C ASN A 143 4.49 3.85 13.85
N SER A 144 4.20 2.55 13.77
CA SER A 144 3.38 1.86 14.78
C SER A 144 4.01 1.92 16.17
N THR A 145 5.31 1.65 16.27
CA THR A 145 6.04 1.77 17.55
C THR A 145 6.00 3.19 18.07
N SER A 146 6.22 4.20 17.23
CA SER A 146 6.16 5.61 17.63
C SER A 146 4.76 6.03 18.14
N ILE A 147 3.71 5.53 17.50
CA ILE A 147 2.32 5.77 17.97
C ILE A 147 2.11 5.12 19.33
N GLU A 148 2.53 3.87 19.51
CA GLU A 148 2.41 3.14 20.78
C GLU A 148 3.17 3.83 21.91
N ASP A 149 4.42 4.21 21.68
CA ASP A 149 5.26 4.93 22.65
C ASP A 149 4.63 6.27 23.03
N GLY A 150 4.12 7.02 22.05
CA GLY A 150 3.42 8.28 22.30
C GLY A 150 2.16 8.10 23.15
N MET A 151 1.37 7.07 22.87
CA MET A 151 0.16 6.73 23.63
C MET A 151 0.49 6.27 25.07
N ASN A 152 1.54 5.45 25.22
CA ASN A 152 2.01 5.00 26.53
C ASN A 152 2.55 6.17 27.37
N SER A 153 3.29 7.09 26.76
CA SER A 153 3.76 8.31 27.41
C SER A 153 2.59 9.16 27.97
N LEU A 154 1.53 9.35 27.18
CA LEU A 154 0.33 10.05 27.64
C LEU A 154 -0.36 9.32 28.79
N LYS A 155 -0.45 7.99 28.72
CA LYS A 155 -1.02 7.18 29.81
C LYS A 155 -0.24 7.33 31.10
N MET A 156 1.10 7.23 31.05
CA MET A 156 1.97 7.41 32.23
C MET A 156 1.83 8.81 32.81
N ALA A 157 1.78 9.85 31.98
CA ALA A 157 1.56 11.22 32.45
C ALA A 157 0.22 11.39 33.17
N ASN A 158 -0.85 10.81 32.65
CA ASN A 158 -2.17 10.83 33.27
C ASN A 158 -2.18 10.10 34.62
N GLU A 159 -1.52 8.95 34.72
CA GLU A 159 -1.39 8.21 35.99
C GLU A 159 -0.62 8.99 37.03
N ALA A 160 0.48 9.66 36.66
CA ALA A 160 1.25 10.50 37.56
C ALA A 160 0.41 11.66 38.10
N ILE A 161 -0.35 12.34 37.24
CA ILE A 161 -1.25 13.42 37.62
C ILE A 161 -2.36 12.92 38.57
N SER A 162 -2.94 11.76 38.28
CA SER A 162 -4.00 11.18 39.09
C SER A 162 -3.58 10.81 40.49
N ARG A 163 -2.28 10.54 40.69
CA ARG A 163 -1.68 10.26 42.03
C ARG A 163 -1.24 11.52 42.76
N SER A 164 -1.21 12.67 42.11
CA SER A 164 -0.83 13.93 42.71
C SER A 164 -2.03 14.57 43.43
N SER A 165 -1.78 15.30 44.50
CA SER A 165 -2.81 16.11 45.18
C SER A 165 -3.08 17.35 44.33
N LEU A 166 -4.21 17.34 43.59
CA LEU A 166 -4.64 18.50 42.79
C LEU A 166 -5.12 19.61 43.77
N GLN A 167 -4.40 20.71 43.82
CA GLN A 167 -4.84 21.94 44.52
C GLN A 167 -5.59 22.84 43.52
N GLY A 168 -6.72 23.41 43.96
CA GLY A 168 -7.54 24.29 43.13
C GLY A 168 -8.78 23.61 42.52
N ASN A 169 -9.25 24.13 41.37
CA ASN A 169 -10.46 23.61 40.70
C ASN A 169 -10.14 22.32 39.94
N ALA A 170 -10.21 21.18 40.63
CA ALA A 170 -9.92 19.86 40.06
C ALA A 170 -10.73 19.56 38.78
N SER A 171 -11.99 20.04 38.70
CA SER A 171 -12.85 19.83 37.52
C SER A 171 -12.30 20.52 36.27
N GLU A 172 -11.79 21.72 36.43
CA GLU A 172 -11.20 22.52 35.35
C GLU A 172 -9.89 21.91 34.86
N ILE A 173 -9.01 21.52 35.80
CA ILE A 173 -7.76 20.83 35.49
C ILE A 173 -8.00 19.54 34.72
N VAL A 174 -8.98 18.73 35.12
CA VAL A 174 -9.36 17.47 34.40
C VAL A 174 -9.88 17.76 33.00
N LYS A 175 -10.68 18.83 32.83
CA LYS A 175 -11.18 19.23 31.50
C LYS A 175 -10.05 19.67 30.57
N GLU A 176 -9.13 20.49 31.05
CA GLU A 176 -7.97 20.94 30.27
C GLU A 176 -7.06 19.76 29.90
N LEU A 177 -6.80 18.84 30.83
CA LEU A 177 -5.98 17.66 30.60
C LEU A 177 -6.61 16.75 29.53
N LYS A 178 -7.93 16.52 29.58
CA LYS A 178 -8.63 15.76 28.53
C LYS A 178 -8.48 16.40 27.14
N ASN A 179 -8.64 17.72 27.06
CA ASN A 179 -8.49 18.45 25.80
C ASN A 179 -7.05 18.40 25.28
N TYR A 180 -6.06 18.57 26.16
CA TYR A 180 -4.65 18.44 25.81
C TYR A 180 -4.32 17.05 25.27
N ASN A 181 -4.72 16.01 25.98
CA ASN A 181 -4.48 14.63 25.61
C ASN A 181 -5.12 14.29 24.26
N PHE A 182 -6.36 14.71 24.03
CA PHE A 182 -7.05 14.48 22.76
C PHE A 182 -6.30 15.13 21.60
N LYS A 183 -5.90 16.39 21.73
CA LYS A 183 -5.11 17.10 20.72
C LYS A 183 -3.75 16.42 20.50
N ARG A 184 -3.06 16.00 21.56
CA ARG A 184 -1.78 15.31 21.44
C ARG A 184 -1.90 13.98 20.74
N MET A 185 -2.94 13.18 21.05
CA MET A 185 -3.22 11.93 20.35
C MET A 185 -3.50 12.13 18.86
N GLN A 186 -4.26 13.16 18.50
CA GLN A 186 -4.48 13.51 17.08
C GLN A 186 -3.15 13.86 16.39
N ASN A 187 -2.30 14.66 17.03
CA ASN A 187 -1.01 15.04 16.47
C ASN A 187 -0.10 13.82 16.25
N ILE A 188 0.00 12.91 17.23
CA ILE A 188 0.77 11.67 17.12
C ILE A 188 0.28 10.84 15.91
N ARG A 189 -1.04 10.66 15.77
CA ARG A 189 -1.60 9.93 14.64
C ARG A 189 -1.33 10.61 13.29
N ASN A 190 -1.44 11.94 13.23
CA ASN A 190 -1.19 12.67 11.99
C ASN A 190 0.29 12.64 11.60
N GLU A 191 1.19 12.63 12.58
CA GLU A 191 2.64 12.61 12.39
C GLU A 191 3.15 11.24 11.91
N TYR A 192 2.61 10.15 12.47
CA TYR A 192 3.12 8.79 12.24
C TYR A 192 2.20 7.90 11.41
N ASN A 193 1.08 8.39 10.91
CA ASN A 193 0.19 7.61 10.07
C ASN A 193 0.26 8.09 8.62
N ASN A 194 1.26 7.60 7.90
CA ASN A 194 1.50 7.99 6.52
C ASN A 194 0.36 7.53 5.61
N LYS A 195 -0.13 8.46 4.78
CA LYS A 195 -1.15 8.20 3.76
C LYS A 195 -0.58 8.11 2.36
N ASP A 196 0.67 8.54 2.19
CA ASP A 196 1.34 8.61 0.91
C ASP A 196 2.76 8.03 1.03
N PHE A 197 3.04 7.05 0.20
CA PHE A 197 4.33 6.36 0.11
C PHE A 197 4.99 6.54 -1.27
N GLY A 198 4.52 7.49 -2.08
CA GLY A 198 5.06 7.73 -3.42
C GLY A 198 6.57 7.91 -3.44
N TYR A 199 7.10 8.62 -2.46
CA TYR A 199 8.54 8.87 -2.31
C TYR A 199 9.41 7.60 -2.12
N VAL A 200 8.81 6.47 -1.80
CA VAL A 200 9.53 5.18 -1.66
C VAL A 200 9.77 4.53 -3.02
N PHE A 201 8.96 4.88 -4.01
CA PHE A 201 9.05 4.34 -5.37
C PHE A 201 9.94 5.19 -6.30
N GLU A 202 10.31 6.41 -5.89
CA GLU A 202 11.21 7.33 -6.61
C GLU A 202 12.69 6.98 -6.35
#